data_a5344a33e39797be91853bd779b4adfc
#
_entry.id   a5344a33e39797be91853bd779b4adfc
#
_cell.length_a   1.000
_cell.length_b   1.000
_cell.length_c   1.000
_cell.angle_alpha   90.00
_cell.angle_beta   90.00
_cell.angle_gamma   90.00
#
_symmetry.space_group_name_H-M   'P 1'
#
loop_
_entity.id
_entity.type
_entity.pdbx_description
1 polymer ?
#
loop_
_entity_poly.entity_id
_entity_poly.type
_entity_poly.pdbx_seq_one_letter_code
_entity_poly.pdbx_strand_id
1 'polypeptide(L)'
;YKAKDLWDITKHVYTYLKALFSMRSSGVEPKIIIEGDNYAPVVNNENGTITVNNIIINTADRAEPHFKKLTSIIKEGKMDSISAVDENKEGFMLTPKERDLFNPSTELEKDVITIEANIFRYDKEANTGKLRVFEGQTIPQGEYNFKPIKQSSPVLYIMAMAKSTVIVNVLKEIEKHASGVTR
;
A
#
# COMPACT_ATOMS: atom_id res chain seq x y z
N TYR A 1 27.11 8.79 5.14
CA TYR A 1 26.77 7.46 5.67
C TYR A 1 27.73 6.43 5.13
N LYS A 2 28.29 5.56 5.98
CA LYS A 2 29.09 4.41 5.54
C LYS A 2 28.16 3.37 4.91
N ALA A 3 28.67 2.53 4.00
CA ALA A 3 27.85 1.50 3.34
C ALA A 3 27.16 0.54 4.35
N LYS A 4 27.83 0.25 5.47
CA LYS A 4 27.27 -0.53 6.57
C LYS A 4 26.03 0.14 7.19
N ASP A 5 26.07 1.46 7.42
CA ASP A 5 24.96 2.20 8.01
C ASP A 5 23.72 2.17 7.11
N LEU A 6 23.91 2.26 5.78
CA LEU A 6 22.83 2.16 4.80
C LEU A 6 22.22 0.77 4.78
N TRP A 7 23.04 -0.27 4.91
CA TRP A 7 22.56 -1.65 4.96
C TRP A 7 21.74 -1.91 6.23
N ASP A 8 22.19 -1.44 7.38
CA ASP A 8 21.45 -1.57 8.64
C ASP A 8 20.12 -0.82 8.58
N ILE A 9 20.10 0.40 8.02
CA ILE A 9 18.84 1.14 7.77
C ILE A 9 17.91 0.33 6.86
N THR A 10 18.43 -0.29 5.81
CA THR A 10 17.62 -1.10 4.89
C THR A 10 16.98 -2.30 5.58
N LYS A 11 17.74 -3.03 6.42
CA LYS A 11 17.20 -4.13 7.25
C LYS A 11 16.11 -3.65 8.20
N HIS A 12 16.30 -2.50 8.85
CA HIS A 12 15.30 -1.93 9.76
C HIS A 12 14.05 -1.45 9.03
N VAL A 13 14.19 -0.83 7.87
CA VAL A 13 13.06 -0.46 7.00
C VAL A 13 12.26 -1.69 6.59
N TYR A 14 12.92 -2.76 6.16
CA TYR A 14 12.25 -4.00 5.84
C TYR A 14 11.48 -4.58 7.05
N THR A 15 12.12 -4.61 8.22
CA THR A 15 11.50 -5.11 9.47
C THR A 15 10.27 -4.30 9.84
N TYR A 16 10.36 -2.98 9.75
CA TYR A 16 9.24 -2.06 10.00
C TYR A 16 8.08 -2.30 9.02
N LEU A 17 8.35 -2.31 7.72
CA LEU A 17 7.33 -2.52 6.70
C LEU A 17 6.67 -3.89 6.84
N LYS A 18 7.46 -4.94 7.07
CA LYS A 18 6.93 -6.29 7.28
C LYS A 18 6.01 -6.34 8.50
N ALA A 19 6.38 -5.74 9.62
CA ALA A 19 5.55 -5.67 10.82
C ALA A 19 4.25 -4.88 10.56
N LEU A 20 4.36 -3.70 9.92
CA LEU A 20 3.24 -2.85 9.56
C LEU A 20 2.20 -3.59 8.72
N PHE A 21 2.64 -4.22 7.63
CA PHE A 21 1.76 -4.97 6.73
C PHE A 21 1.22 -6.24 7.39
N SER A 22 2.02 -6.93 8.22
CA SER A 22 1.57 -8.13 8.94
C SER A 22 0.46 -7.81 9.94
N MET A 23 0.57 -6.72 10.70
CA MET A 23 -0.49 -6.29 11.61
C MET A 23 -1.75 -5.91 10.82
N ARG A 24 -1.61 -5.12 9.77
CA ARG A 24 -2.73 -4.75 8.91
C ARG A 24 -3.40 -5.96 8.28
N SER A 25 -2.64 -6.95 7.82
CA SER A 25 -3.20 -8.18 7.26
C SER A 25 -3.97 -9.02 8.28
N SER A 26 -3.67 -8.85 9.56
CA SER A 26 -4.38 -9.50 10.67
C SER A 26 -5.56 -8.65 11.20
N GLY A 27 -5.88 -7.52 10.54
CA GLY A 27 -6.97 -6.64 10.97
C GLY A 27 -6.62 -5.70 12.12
N VAL A 28 -5.33 -5.66 12.51
CA VAL A 28 -4.84 -4.76 13.57
C VAL A 28 -4.31 -3.49 12.93
N GLU A 29 -4.88 -2.33 13.27
CA GLU A 29 -4.28 -1.04 12.90
C GLU A 29 -3.13 -0.74 13.87
N PRO A 30 -1.89 -0.72 13.39
CA PRO A 30 -0.74 -0.55 14.26
C PRO A 30 -0.66 0.87 14.83
N LYS A 31 -0.41 0.98 16.13
CA LYS A 31 -0.06 2.24 16.77
C LYS A 31 1.43 2.50 16.58
N ILE A 32 1.77 3.54 15.82
CA ILE A 32 3.16 3.94 15.63
C ILE A 32 3.58 4.89 16.73
N ILE A 33 4.66 4.54 17.44
CA ILE A 33 5.30 5.38 18.44
C ILE A 33 6.65 5.83 17.88
N ILE A 34 6.86 7.14 17.83
CA ILE A 34 8.11 7.71 17.34
C ILE A 34 8.98 8.03 18.55
N GLU A 35 10.10 7.32 18.66
CA GLU A 35 11.10 7.56 19.71
C GLU A 35 12.48 7.79 19.08
N GLY A 36 13.20 8.78 19.66
CA GLY A 36 14.46 9.40 19.29
C GLY A 36 15.51 8.57 18.51
N ASP A 37 16.52 8.01 19.23
CA ASP A 37 17.79 7.63 18.60
C ASP A 37 17.96 6.14 18.24
N ASN A 38 16.96 5.32 18.52
CA ASN A 38 17.04 3.89 18.22
C ASN A 38 16.62 3.61 16.77
N TYR A 39 17.56 3.07 15.96
CA TYR A 39 17.29 2.75 14.56
C TYR A 39 16.50 1.46 14.39
N ALA A 40 16.61 0.51 15.32
CA ALA A 40 15.91 -0.77 15.22
C ALA A 40 14.43 -0.62 15.61
N PRO A 41 13.47 -1.02 14.74
CA PRO A 41 12.07 -1.04 15.11
C PRO A 41 11.81 -2.04 16.23
N VAL A 42 11.09 -1.63 17.27
CA VAL A 42 10.60 -2.53 18.32
C VAL A 42 9.14 -2.84 18.04
N VAL A 43 8.84 -4.10 17.77
CA VAL A 43 7.50 -4.57 17.41
C VAL A 43 6.88 -5.29 18.59
N ASN A 44 5.75 -4.79 19.07
CA ASN A 44 4.93 -5.47 20.07
C ASN A 44 3.61 -5.92 19.43
N ASN A 45 3.55 -7.20 19.10
CA ASN A 45 2.38 -7.80 18.45
C ASN A 45 1.17 -7.91 19.37
N GLU A 46 1.36 -8.02 20.70
CA GLU A 46 0.26 -8.21 21.64
C GLU A 46 -0.64 -6.98 21.75
N ASN A 47 -0.06 -5.79 21.69
CA ASN A 47 -0.81 -4.53 21.75
C ASN A 47 -0.85 -3.75 20.42
N GLY A 48 -0.35 -4.34 19.35
CA GLY A 48 -0.36 -3.73 18.02
C GLY A 48 0.51 -2.46 17.92
N THR A 49 1.64 -2.41 18.65
CA THR A 49 2.48 -1.20 18.69
C THR A 49 3.79 -1.42 17.95
N ILE A 50 4.23 -0.43 17.17
CA ILE A 50 5.55 -0.39 16.55
C ILE A 50 6.24 0.90 16.99
N THR A 51 7.32 0.76 17.77
CA THR A 51 8.19 1.87 18.16
C THR A 51 9.32 2.00 17.14
N VAL A 52 9.51 3.18 16.58
CA VAL A 52 10.45 3.42 15.48
C VAL A 52 10.88 4.89 15.46
N ASN A 53 12.02 5.20 14.86
CA ASN A 53 12.44 6.59 14.66
C ASN A 53 11.97 7.19 13.33
N ASN A 54 12.03 8.52 13.23
CA ASN A 54 11.61 9.26 12.05
C ASN A 54 12.40 8.91 10.78
N ILE A 55 13.68 8.52 10.89
CA ILE A 55 14.51 8.18 9.74
C ILE A 55 13.97 6.91 9.08
N ILE A 56 13.60 5.92 9.90
CA ILE A 56 13.04 4.65 9.40
C ILE A 56 11.68 4.89 8.73
N ILE A 57 10.78 5.68 9.35
CA ILE A 57 9.47 5.99 8.76
C ILE A 57 9.63 6.68 7.41
N ASN A 58 10.39 7.78 7.36
CA ASN A 58 10.58 8.55 6.13
C ASN A 58 11.27 7.74 5.02
N THR A 59 12.16 6.82 5.41
CA THR A 59 12.83 5.92 4.47
C THR A 59 11.87 4.83 4.01
N ALA A 60 11.05 4.29 4.90
CA ALA A 60 10.06 3.28 4.61
C ALA A 60 9.01 3.76 3.60
N ASP A 61 8.49 4.98 3.76
CA ASP A 61 7.53 5.57 2.82
C ASP A 61 8.07 5.63 1.38
N ARG A 62 9.37 5.90 1.26
CA ARG A 62 10.05 5.92 -0.05
C ARG A 62 10.38 4.51 -0.56
N ALA A 63 10.71 3.59 0.33
CA ALA A 63 11.14 2.24 -0.01
C ALA A 63 9.96 1.29 -0.28
N GLU A 64 8.78 1.53 0.30
CA GLU A 64 7.59 0.68 0.15
C GLU A 64 7.27 0.33 -1.31
N PRO A 65 7.18 1.27 -2.27
CA PRO A 65 6.90 0.95 -3.67
C PRO A 65 7.96 0.03 -4.29
N HIS A 66 9.22 0.15 -3.84
CA HIS A 66 10.31 -0.69 -4.33
C HIS A 66 10.22 -2.12 -3.77
N PHE A 67 9.88 -2.28 -2.49
CA PHE A 67 9.62 -3.61 -1.91
C PHE A 67 8.42 -4.28 -2.57
N LYS A 68 7.33 -3.56 -2.81
CA LYS A 68 6.17 -4.05 -3.56
C LYS A 68 6.58 -4.52 -4.97
N LYS A 69 7.40 -3.75 -5.67
CA LYS A 69 7.89 -4.11 -7.00
C LYS A 69 8.81 -5.34 -6.95
N LEU A 70 9.74 -5.41 -5.99
CA LEU A 70 10.63 -6.56 -5.82
C LEU A 70 9.83 -7.83 -5.52
N THR A 71 8.88 -7.77 -4.60
CA THR A 71 8.07 -8.94 -4.24
C THR A 71 7.14 -9.37 -5.37
N SER A 72 6.67 -8.46 -6.22
CA SER A 72 5.82 -8.79 -7.37
C SER A 72 6.52 -9.67 -8.44
N ILE A 73 7.86 -9.71 -8.44
CA ILE A 73 8.65 -10.54 -9.36
C ILE A 73 8.65 -12.00 -8.93
N ILE A 74 8.41 -12.28 -7.65
CA ILE A 74 8.35 -13.63 -7.09
C ILE A 74 7.09 -14.31 -7.64
N LYS A 75 7.30 -15.33 -8.48
CA LYS A 75 6.23 -16.08 -9.14
C LYS A 75 6.59 -17.56 -9.14
N GLU A 76 5.64 -18.39 -8.79
CA GLU A 76 5.78 -19.83 -8.82
C GLU A 76 6.32 -20.32 -10.18
N GLY A 77 7.34 -21.20 -10.14
CA GLY A 77 8.00 -21.73 -11.32
C GLY A 77 8.92 -20.78 -12.07
N LYS A 78 9.13 -19.54 -11.56
CA LYS A 78 10.04 -18.54 -12.16
C LYS A 78 11.09 -18.06 -11.18
N MET A 79 10.68 -17.65 -10.01
CA MET A 79 11.53 -17.13 -8.95
C MET A 79 10.89 -17.42 -7.61
N ASP A 80 11.51 -18.29 -6.82
CA ASP A 80 10.93 -18.74 -5.56
C ASP A 80 11.25 -17.80 -4.39
N SER A 81 12.36 -17.08 -4.45
CA SER A 81 12.74 -16.11 -3.43
C SER A 81 13.78 -15.10 -3.93
N ILE A 82 13.89 -14.00 -3.22
CA ILE A 82 14.96 -13.00 -3.37
C ILE A 82 15.59 -12.83 -2.00
N SER A 83 16.89 -13.08 -1.87
CA SER A 83 17.63 -12.80 -0.64
C SER A 83 18.59 -11.64 -0.85
N ALA A 84 18.69 -10.79 0.15
CA ALA A 84 19.68 -9.74 0.25
C ALA A 84 20.42 -9.94 1.58
N VAL A 85 21.71 -10.22 1.52
CA VAL A 85 22.54 -10.51 2.68
C VAL A 85 23.87 -9.78 2.57
N ASP A 86 24.45 -9.45 3.71
CA ASP A 86 25.79 -8.87 3.80
C ASP A 86 26.88 -9.97 3.84
N GLU A 87 28.12 -9.55 4.05
CA GLU A 87 29.28 -10.45 4.16
C GLU A 87 29.15 -11.43 5.34
N ASN A 88 28.41 -11.06 6.39
CA ASN A 88 28.15 -11.90 7.55
C ASN A 88 26.93 -12.82 7.37
N LYS A 89 26.31 -12.82 6.17
CA LYS A 89 25.05 -13.51 5.85
C LYS A 89 23.84 -12.99 6.64
N GLU A 90 23.94 -11.78 7.20
CA GLU A 90 22.80 -11.09 7.81
C GLU A 90 22.03 -10.31 6.76
N GLY A 91 20.70 -10.40 6.80
CA GLY A 91 19.87 -9.69 5.83
C GLY A 91 18.41 -10.06 5.91
N PHE A 92 17.74 -10.04 4.77
CA PHE A 92 16.33 -10.41 4.67
C PHE A 92 16.08 -11.26 3.42
N MET A 93 15.00 -12.03 3.49
CA MET A 93 14.52 -12.86 2.39
C MET A 93 13.10 -12.46 2.06
N LEU A 94 12.83 -12.30 0.77
CA LEU A 94 11.50 -12.11 0.21
C LEU A 94 11.06 -13.43 -0.43
N THR A 95 9.94 -13.95 0.01
CA THR A 95 9.33 -15.22 -0.41
C THR A 95 7.92 -14.97 -0.94
N PRO A 96 7.19 -15.98 -1.42
CA PRO A 96 5.77 -15.82 -1.75
C PRO A 96 4.93 -15.26 -0.60
N LYS A 97 5.31 -15.54 0.66
CA LYS A 97 4.63 -14.99 1.84
C LYS A 97 4.78 -13.46 1.92
N GLU A 98 5.98 -12.95 1.70
CA GLU A 98 6.23 -11.52 1.64
C GLU A 98 5.57 -10.89 0.41
N ARG A 99 5.52 -11.60 -0.73
CA ARG A 99 4.77 -11.13 -1.91
C ARG A 99 3.30 -10.89 -1.56
N ASP A 100 2.64 -11.86 -0.96
CA ASP A 100 1.22 -11.77 -0.63
C ASP A 100 0.95 -10.73 0.48
N LEU A 101 1.95 -10.51 1.34
CA LEU A 101 1.91 -9.48 2.37
C LEU A 101 2.04 -8.06 1.79
N PHE A 102 2.99 -7.84 0.89
CA PHE A 102 3.24 -6.52 0.28
C PHE A 102 2.32 -6.22 -0.91
N ASN A 103 1.80 -7.25 -1.57
CA ASN A 103 0.89 -7.14 -2.70
C ASN A 103 -0.32 -8.07 -2.47
N PRO A 104 -1.21 -7.74 -1.53
CA PRO A 104 -2.40 -8.54 -1.29
C PRO A 104 -3.25 -8.58 -2.56
N SER A 105 -3.95 -9.69 -2.78
CA SER A 105 -4.89 -9.80 -3.89
C SER A 105 -6.06 -8.84 -3.66
N THR A 106 -6.55 -8.26 -4.74
CA THR A 106 -7.72 -7.38 -4.71
C THR A 106 -8.94 -8.07 -5.30
N GLU A 107 -10.12 -7.71 -4.81
CA GLU A 107 -11.40 -8.14 -5.36
C GLU A 107 -12.34 -6.94 -5.47
N LEU A 108 -13.11 -6.92 -6.55
CA LEU A 108 -14.18 -5.94 -6.69
C LEU A 108 -15.39 -6.38 -5.89
N GLU A 109 -15.90 -5.52 -5.02
CA GLU A 109 -17.22 -5.72 -4.39
C GLU A 109 -18.30 -5.79 -5.47
N LYS A 110 -19.36 -6.55 -5.20
CA LYS A 110 -20.47 -6.71 -6.14
C LYS A 110 -21.47 -5.56 -6.08
N ASP A 111 -21.50 -4.85 -4.96
CA ASP A 111 -22.47 -3.80 -4.70
C ASP A 111 -22.01 -2.48 -5.32
N VAL A 112 -22.82 -1.97 -6.24
CA VAL A 112 -22.61 -0.67 -6.84
C VAL A 112 -23.04 0.42 -5.85
N ILE A 113 -22.13 1.34 -5.56
CA ILE A 113 -22.36 2.49 -4.68
C ILE A 113 -22.40 3.73 -5.54
N THR A 114 -23.37 4.60 -5.28
CA THR A 114 -23.46 5.93 -5.90
C THR A 114 -22.84 6.96 -4.94
N ILE A 115 -21.88 7.73 -5.44
CA ILE A 115 -21.20 8.78 -4.68
C ILE A 115 -21.15 10.10 -5.44
N GLU A 116 -21.05 11.19 -4.68
CA GLU A 116 -20.68 12.51 -5.21
C GLU A 116 -19.17 12.71 -5.08
N ALA A 117 -18.53 13.08 -6.18
CA ALA A 117 -17.09 13.24 -6.21
C ALA A 117 -16.66 14.37 -7.15
N ASN A 118 -15.46 14.87 -6.92
CA ASN A 118 -14.75 15.71 -7.86
C ASN A 118 -13.67 14.88 -8.57
N ILE A 119 -13.76 14.75 -9.89
CA ILE A 119 -12.71 14.13 -10.70
C ILE A 119 -11.70 15.21 -11.04
N PHE A 120 -10.49 15.13 -10.50
CA PHE A 120 -9.46 16.15 -10.70
C PHE A 120 -8.27 15.68 -11.54
N ARG A 121 -8.22 14.39 -11.88
CA ARG A 121 -7.21 13.84 -12.77
C ARG A 121 -7.78 12.66 -13.55
N TYR A 122 -7.44 12.57 -14.84
CA TYR A 122 -7.69 11.43 -15.68
C TYR A 122 -6.57 11.26 -16.70
N ASP A 123 -6.03 10.06 -16.78
CA ASP A 123 -5.05 9.63 -17.77
C ASP A 123 -5.76 8.75 -18.80
N LYS A 124 -5.91 9.28 -20.02
CA LYS A 124 -6.62 8.60 -21.11
C LYS A 124 -5.84 7.39 -21.64
N GLU A 125 -4.50 7.37 -21.52
CA GLU A 125 -3.67 6.28 -22.06
C GLU A 125 -3.66 5.10 -21.08
N ALA A 126 -3.50 5.36 -19.80
CA ALA A 126 -3.59 4.36 -18.74
C ALA A 126 -5.04 3.95 -18.42
N ASN A 127 -6.04 4.72 -18.87
CA ASN A 127 -7.45 4.59 -18.51
C ASN A 127 -7.65 4.54 -16.98
N THR A 128 -7.03 5.49 -16.28
CA THR A 128 -7.09 5.61 -14.81
C THR A 128 -7.27 7.07 -14.42
N GLY A 129 -7.74 7.32 -13.20
CA GLY A 129 -7.88 8.69 -12.72
C GLY A 129 -7.85 8.80 -11.21
N LYS A 130 -8.04 10.04 -10.74
CA LYS A 130 -8.19 10.36 -9.32
C LYS A 130 -9.46 11.17 -9.10
N LEU A 131 -10.16 10.82 -8.04
CA LEU A 131 -11.33 11.55 -7.58
C LEU A 131 -11.23 11.86 -6.09
N ARG A 132 -11.93 12.90 -5.68
CA ARG A 132 -12.07 13.28 -4.27
C ARG A 132 -13.53 13.06 -3.87
N VAL A 133 -13.75 12.24 -2.84
CA VAL A 133 -15.03 11.98 -2.22
C VAL A 133 -15.28 13.03 -1.13
N PHE A 134 -16.49 13.60 -1.08
CA PHE A 134 -16.89 14.57 -0.09
C PHE A 134 -17.36 13.90 1.20
N GLU A 135 -17.42 14.66 2.28
CA GLU A 135 -17.92 14.20 3.58
C GLU A 135 -19.40 13.77 3.53
N GLY A 136 -19.78 12.87 4.45
CA GLY A 136 -21.17 12.47 4.63
C GLY A 136 -21.68 11.37 3.68
N GLN A 137 -20.78 10.66 3.00
CA GLN A 137 -21.13 9.60 2.05
C GLN A 137 -20.79 8.21 2.58
N THR A 138 -21.24 7.17 1.87
CA THR A 138 -20.98 5.75 2.21
C THR A 138 -19.49 5.40 2.17
N ILE A 139 -18.71 6.12 1.37
CA ILE A 139 -17.25 5.99 1.33
C ILE A 139 -16.65 7.14 2.13
N PRO A 140 -15.63 6.90 2.97
CA PRO A 140 -14.97 7.98 3.71
C PRO A 140 -14.48 9.10 2.81
N GLN A 141 -14.53 10.33 3.34
CA GLN A 141 -13.94 11.49 2.66
C GLN A 141 -12.46 11.23 2.37
N GLY A 142 -12.02 11.53 1.14
CA GLY A 142 -10.63 11.34 0.76
C GLY A 142 -10.39 11.36 -0.74
N GLU A 143 -9.13 11.15 -1.10
CA GLU A 143 -8.72 11.00 -2.50
C GLU A 143 -8.54 9.53 -2.84
N TYR A 144 -9.15 9.12 -3.95
CA TYR A 144 -9.16 7.74 -4.40
C TYR A 144 -8.68 7.65 -5.84
N ASN A 145 -7.94 6.59 -6.14
CA ASN A 145 -7.69 6.20 -7.51
C ASN A 145 -8.92 5.48 -8.07
N PHE A 146 -9.22 5.70 -9.34
CA PHE A 146 -10.28 4.95 -10.00
C PHE A 146 -9.84 4.42 -11.35
N LYS A 147 -10.49 3.34 -11.78
CA LYS A 147 -10.36 2.78 -13.11
C LYS A 147 -11.76 2.54 -13.68
N PRO A 148 -12.07 3.04 -14.88
CA PRO A 148 -13.32 2.73 -15.55
C PRO A 148 -13.50 1.23 -15.77
N ILE A 149 -14.64 0.68 -15.37
CA ILE A 149 -14.96 -0.74 -15.54
C ILE A 149 -15.44 -1.01 -16.96
N LYS A 150 -16.22 -0.07 -17.52
CA LYS A 150 -16.68 -0.16 -18.91
C LYS A 150 -15.85 0.77 -19.77
N GLN A 151 -15.70 0.40 -21.03
CA GLN A 151 -15.04 1.22 -22.03
C GLN A 151 -15.92 2.45 -22.33
N SER A 152 -15.79 3.47 -21.50
CA SER A 152 -16.46 4.77 -21.66
C SER A 152 -15.57 5.70 -22.43
N SER A 153 -16.15 6.60 -23.19
CA SER A 153 -15.37 7.61 -23.92
C SER A 153 -14.52 8.45 -22.93
N PRO A 154 -13.21 8.58 -23.15
CA PRO A 154 -12.35 9.45 -22.35
C PRO A 154 -12.86 10.87 -22.22
N VAL A 155 -13.60 11.37 -23.22
CA VAL A 155 -14.20 12.69 -23.23
C VAL A 155 -15.13 12.91 -22.05
N LEU A 156 -15.88 11.89 -21.59
CA LEU A 156 -16.77 12.01 -20.45
C LEU A 156 -16.01 12.36 -19.17
N TYR A 157 -14.85 11.73 -18.93
CA TYR A 157 -14.02 12.00 -17.76
C TYR A 157 -13.36 13.38 -17.84
N ILE A 158 -12.91 13.78 -19.04
CA ILE A 158 -12.35 15.12 -19.27
C ILE A 158 -13.41 16.19 -19.01
N MET A 159 -14.64 16.00 -19.50
CA MET A 159 -15.75 16.93 -19.23
C MET A 159 -16.15 16.94 -17.76
N ALA A 160 -16.09 15.80 -17.09
CA ALA A 160 -16.35 15.69 -15.65
C ALA A 160 -15.32 16.46 -14.81
N MET A 161 -14.06 16.52 -15.24
CA MET A 161 -13.02 17.33 -14.57
C MET A 161 -13.30 18.84 -14.60
N ALA A 162 -14.08 19.32 -15.56
CA ALA A 162 -14.50 20.73 -15.62
C ALA A 162 -15.62 21.07 -14.62
N LYS A 163 -16.20 20.07 -13.94
CA LYS A 163 -17.27 20.25 -12.96
C LYS A 163 -16.71 20.16 -11.55
N SER A 164 -17.23 20.97 -10.64
CA SER A 164 -16.88 20.89 -9.21
C SER A 164 -17.34 19.59 -8.57
N THR A 165 -18.45 19.01 -9.06
CA THR A 165 -19.06 17.80 -8.52
C THR A 165 -19.71 16.99 -9.64
N VAL A 166 -19.57 15.69 -9.58
CA VAL A 166 -20.23 14.71 -10.45
C VAL A 166 -20.76 13.56 -9.61
N ILE A 167 -21.85 12.95 -10.07
CA ILE A 167 -22.36 11.70 -9.48
C ILE A 167 -21.75 10.54 -10.25
N VAL A 168 -21.13 9.61 -9.54
CA VAL A 168 -20.49 8.42 -10.11
C VAL A 168 -20.98 7.15 -9.41
N ASN A 169 -21.17 6.11 -10.21
CA ASN A 169 -21.42 4.76 -9.71
C ASN A 169 -20.10 4.01 -9.66
N VAL A 170 -19.74 3.50 -8.50
CA VAL A 170 -18.45 2.84 -8.25
C VAL A 170 -18.65 1.45 -7.66
N LEU A 171 -17.71 0.57 -7.96
CA LEU A 171 -17.46 -0.66 -7.21
C LEU A 171 -16.18 -0.44 -6.41
N LYS A 172 -16.20 -0.81 -5.15
CA LYS A 172 -14.97 -0.76 -4.35
C LYS A 172 -14.06 -1.92 -4.72
N GLU A 173 -12.79 -1.62 -4.86
CA GLU A 173 -11.75 -2.62 -4.89
C GLU A 173 -11.19 -2.76 -3.48
N ILE A 174 -11.33 -3.95 -2.91
CA ILE A 174 -10.91 -4.26 -1.55
C ILE A 174 -9.70 -5.21 -1.59
N GLU A 175 -8.75 -4.98 -0.69
CA GLU A 175 -7.61 -5.87 -0.53
C GLU A 175 -8.02 -7.09 0.28
N LYS A 176 -7.74 -8.29 -0.25
CA LYS A 176 -7.90 -9.56 0.47
C LYS A 176 -6.60 -9.92 1.16
N HIS A 177 -6.64 -9.99 2.46
CA HIS A 177 -5.52 -10.49 3.25
C HIS A 177 -5.70 -11.98 3.57
N ALA A 178 -4.59 -12.70 3.76
CA ALA A 178 -4.59 -14.14 4.05
C ALA A 178 -5.40 -14.52 5.31
N SER A 179 -5.61 -13.56 6.22
CA SER A 179 -6.45 -13.70 7.41
C SER A 179 -7.96 -13.62 7.14
N GLY A 180 -8.37 -13.37 5.90
CA GLY A 180 -9.78 -13.12 5.53
C GLY A 180 -10.30 -11.72 5.90
N VAL A 181 -9.45 -10.85 6.43
CA VAL A 181 -9.79 -9.45 6.70
C VAL A 181 -9.79 -8.67 5.39
N THR A 182 -10.91 -8.05 5.07
CA THR A 182 -11.08 -7.16 3.91
C THR A 182 -11.03 -5.70 4.38
N ARG A 183 -10.36 -4.85 3.63
CA ARG A 183 -10.34 -3.39 3.83
C ARG A 183 -10.81 -2.67 2.60
#